data_db2bc7ea4ba07aefbd44c5905495a925
#
_entry.id   db2bc7ea4ba07aefbd44c5905495a925
#
_cell.length_a   1.000
_cell.length_b   1.000
_cell.length_c   1.000
_cell.angle_alpha   90.00
_cell.angle_beta   90.00
_cell.angle_gamma   90.00
#
_symmetry.space_group_name_H-M   'P 1'
#
loop_
_entity.id
_entity.type
_entity.pdbx_description
1 polymer ?
#
loop_
_entity_poly.entity_id
_entity_poly.type
_entity_poly.pdbx_seq_one_letter_code
_entity_poly.pdbx_strand_id
1 'polypeptide(L)'
;MLNRLLIVVLILMLPGCTHQQNDTPEAATRSFYQQYLQAFANFDAADAAHSPLADDSPLLRKFVSSGTRFRIAEIHQIYEQEILEADYFTYCQDYAPEWIEQLEVGKAVMQPGGAVLPVYIGIGETKPLQLMVWLRQEDKSWKIYRVRDVTHNYEQHIFDDAAINAARASSR
;
A
#
# COMPACT_ATOMS: atom_id res chain seq x y z
N MET A 1 -31.20 49.49 -42.58
CA MET A 1 -30.12 49.61 -41.62
C MET A 1 -30.15 48.42 -40.72
N LEU A 2 -29.25 47.47 -40.95
CA LEU A 2 -29.30 46.11 -40.35
C LEU A 2 -28.33 46.04 -39.15
N ASN A 3 -28.87 46.01 -37.95
CA ASN A 3 -28.11 45.98 -36.71
C ASN A 3 -27.67 44.52 -36.46
N ARG A 4 -26.43 44.21 -36.69
CA ARG A 4 -25.82 42.88 -36.39
C ARG A 4 -25.50 42.80 -34.91
N LEU A 5 -26.34 42.07 -34.16
CA LEU A 5 -26.09 41.73 -32.78
C LEU A 5 -25.01 40.59 -32.73
N LEU A 6 -23.84 40.94 -32.31
CA LEU A 6 -22.70 39.99 -32.14
C LEU A 6 -22.87 39.32 -30.77
N ILE A 7 -23.34 38.10 -30.77
CA ILE A 7 -23.42 37.28 -29.55
C ILE A 7 -22.03 36.67 -29.33
N VAL A 8 -21.29 37.20 -28.35
CA VAL A 8 -20.06 36.63 -27.86
C VAL A 8 -20.40 35.53 -26.89
N VAL A 9 -20.30 34.27 -27.33
CA VAL A 9 -20.42 33.10 -26.45
C VAL A 9 -19.11 32.95 -25.67
N LEU A 10 -19.08 33.42 -24.44
CA LEU A 10 -17.97 33.21 -23.51
C LEU A 10 -18.04 31.79 -22.99
N ILE A 11 -17.27 30.85 -23.59
CA ILE A 11 -17.09 29.50 -23.10
C ILE A 11 -16.25 29.57 -21.82
N LEU A 12 -16.88 29.49 -20.67
CA LEU A 12 -16.22 29.27 -19.38
C LEU A 12 -15.59 27.87 -19.38
N MET A 13 -14.29 27.81 -19.70
CA MET A 13 -13.46 26.65 -19.43
C MET A 13 -13.36 26.51 -17.91
N LEU A 14 -14.25 25.72 -17.32
CA LEU A 14 -14.08 25.24 -15.94
C LEU A 14 -12.87 24.32 -15.92
N PRO A 15 -11.79 24.62 -15.15
CA PRO A 15 -10.77 23.64 -14.89
C PRO A 15 -11.45 22.49 -14.14
N GLY A 16 -11.66 21.38 -14.81
CA GLY A 16 -12.07 20.15 -14.17
C GLY A 16 -10.98 19.79 -13.15
N CYS A 17 -11.30 20.01 -11.86
CA CYS A 17 -10.54 19.37 -10.79
C CYS A 17 -10.65 17.88 -11.04
N THR A 18 -9.64 17.27 -11.63
CA THR A 18 -9.45 15.82 -11.56
C THR A 18 -9.28 15.53 -10.08
N HIS A 19 -10.35 15.11 -9.44
CA HIS A 19 -10.36 14.69 -8.05
C HIS A 19 -9.38 13.53 -7.98
N GLN A 20 -8.22 13.78 -7.41
CA GLN A 20 -7.20 12.75 -7.22
C GLN A 20 -7.77 11.80 -6.17
N GLN A 21 -8.14 10.62 -6.61
CA GLN A 21 -8.93 9.62 -5.87
C GLN A 21 -8.28 9.15 -4.54
N ASN A 22 -7.12 9.71 -4.18
CA ASN A 22 -6.33 9.32 -3.01
C ASN A 22 -5.99 10.52 -2.09
N ASP A 23 -6.86 11.54 -2.03
CA ASP A 23 -6.60 12.75 -1.23
C ASP A 23 -6.70 12.51 0.28
N THR A 24 -7.21 11.37 0.72
CA THR A 24 -7.26 10.97 2.14
C THR A 24 -6.47 9.71 2.41
N PRO A 25 -6.00 9.52 3.66
CA PRO A 25 -5.29 8.29 4.04
C PRO A 25 -6.15 7.03 3.85
N GLU A 26 -7.47 7.12 4.11
CA GLU A 26 -8.38 5.99 3.89
C GLU A 26 -8.50 5.63 2.41
N ALA A 27 -8.66 6.63 1.54
CA ALA A 27 -8.79 6.39 0.11
C ALA A 27 -7.50 5.81 -0.49
N ALA A 28 -6.35 6.34 -0.08
CA ALA A 28 -5.04 5.81 -0.47
C ALA A 28 -4.85 4.36 -0.02
N THR A 29 -5.18 4.06 1.25
CA THR A 29 -5.09 2.71 1.81
C THR A 29 -6.03 1.74 1.12
N ARG A 30 -7.28 2.12 0.90
CA ARG A 30 -8.26 1.29 0.19
C ARG A 30 -7.80 1.00 -1.24
N SER A 31 -7.35 2.02 -1.96
CA SER A 31 -6.86 1.86 -3.33
C SER A 31 -5.62 0.97 -3.39
N PHE A 32 -4.73 1.06 -2.40
CA PHE A 32 -3.59 0.16 -2.30
C PHE A 32 -4.03 -1.28 -2.10
N TYR A 33 -4.77 -1.57 -1.04
CA TYR A 33 -5.13 -2.96 -0.72
C TYR A 33 -5.99 -3.61 -1.79
N GLN A 34 -6.93 -2.88 -2.41
CA GLN A 34 -7.70 -3.43 -3.53
C GLN A 34 -6.81 -3.86 -4.70
N GLN A 35 -5.86 -3.02 -5.11
CA GLN A 35 -4.95 -3.35 -6.20
C GLN A 35 -3.92 -4.41 -5.79
N TYR A 36 -3.46 -4.37 -4.54
CA TYR A 36 -2.49 -5.32 -4.01
C TYR A 36 -3.07 -6.73 -3.90
N LEU A 37 -4.24 -6.87 -3.28
CA LEU A 37 -4.94 -8.15 -3.19
C LEU A 37 -5.31 -8.71 -4.56
N GLN A 38 -5.71 -7.84 -5.50
CA GLN A 38 -5.96 -8.26 -6.88
C GLN A 38 -4.69 -8.76 -7.56
N ALA A 39 -3.55 -8.12 -7.33
CA ALA A 39 -2.26 -8.56 -7.85
C ALA A 39 -1.82 -9.89 -7.22
N PHE A 40 -2.09 -10.07 -5.93
CA PHE A 40 -1.81 -11.31 -5.21
C PHE A 40 -2.63 -12.48 -5.77
N ALA A 41 -3.94 -12.24 -6.02
CA ALA A 41 -4.84 -13.23 -6.63
C ALA A 41 -4.40 -13.70 -8.02
N ASN A 42 -3.76 -12.82 -8.77
CA ASN A 42 -3.33 -13.08 -10.15
C ASN A 42 -1.82 -13.32 -10.25
N PHE A 43 -1.16 -13.60 -9.13
CA PHE A 43 0.28 -13.83 -9.11
C PHE A 43 0.66 -15.07 -9.94
N ASP A 44 1.58 -14.86 -10.89
CA ASP A 44 2.21 -15.93 -11.66
C ASP A 44 3.71 -15.95 -11.32
N ALA A 45 4.17 -17.05 -10.72
CA ALA A 45 5.57 -17.23 -10.38
C ALA A 45 6.50 -17.23 -11.60
N ALA A 46 5.99 -17.59 -12.79
CA ALA A 46 6.77 -17.56 -14.02
C ALA A 46 7.08 -16.13 -14.51
N ASP A 47 6.28 -15.14 -14.07
CA ASP A 47 6.44 -13.72 -14.41
C ASP A 47 6.64 -12.82 -13.17
N ALA A 48 7.23 -13.36 -12.13
CA ALA A 48 7.40 -12.67 -10.84
C ALA A 48 8.14 -11.32 -10.97
N ALA A 49 9.09 -11.19 -11.89
CA ALA A 49 9.85 -9.97 -12.11
C ALA A 49 9.00 -8.79 -12.61
N HIS A 50 7.88 -9.06 -13.30
CA HIS A 50 6.95 -8.04 -13.79
C HIS A 50 5.69 -7.95 -12.94
N SER A 51 5.62 -8.71 -11.85
CA SER A 51 4.50 -8.71 -10.95
C SER A 51 4.27 -7.32 -10.35
N PRO A 52 3.02 -6.88 -10.18
CA PRO A 52 2.69 -5.70 -9.37
C PRO A 52 3.15 -5.81 -7.91
N LEU A 53 3.53 -7.01 -7.45
CA LEU A 53 4.08 -7.27 -6.11
C LEU A 53 5.61 -7.10 -6.05
N ALA A 54 6.29 -6.98 -7.19
CA ALA A 54 7.74 -6.77 -7.22
C ALA A 54 8.13 -5.49 -6.46
N ASP A 55 9.27 -5.51 -5.75
CA ASP A 55 9.73 -4.45 -4.83
C ASP A 55 9.77 -3.05 -5.46
N ASP A 56 10.03 -2.96 -6.75
CA ASP A 56 10.10 -1.69 -7.50
C ASP A 56 8.90 -1.45 -8.40
N SER A 57 7.82 -2.22 -8.25
CA SER A 57 6.62 -2.11 -9.08
C SER A 57 6.01 -0.69 -9.05
N PRO A 58 5.31 -0.28 -10.11
CA PRO A 58 4.56 0.99 -10.11
C PRO A 58 3.53 1.07 -8.99
N LEU A 59 2.92 -0.06 -8.61
CA LEU A 59 1.96 -0.15 -7.52
C LEU A 59 2.62 0.24 -6.18
N LEU A 60 3.74 -0.41 -5.83
CA LEU A 60 4.45 -0.09 -4.60
C LEU A 60 5.02 1.33 -4.62
N ARG A 61 5.58 1.79 -5.75
CA ARG A 61 6.03 3.19 -5.86
C ARG A 61 4.91 4.20 -5.65
N LYS A 62 3.70 3.89 -6.07
CA LYS A 62 2.55 4.79 -5.91
C LYS A 62 2.06 4.91 -4.47
N PHE A 63 2.05 3.82 -3.71
CA PHE A 63 1.36 3.77 -2.42
C PHE A 63 2.26 3.53 -1.21
N VAL A 64 3.50 3.08 -1.40
CA VAL A 64 4.42 2.73 -0.32
C VAL A 64 5.56 3.73 -0.26
N SER A 65 5.97 4.11 0.95
CA SER A 65 7.05 5.06 1.16
C SER A 65 8.38 4.54 0.61
N SER A 66 9.21 5.44 0.12
CA SER A 66 10.51 5.09 -0.45
C SER A 66 11.39 4.30 0.53
N GLY A 67 11.41 4.72 1.80
CA GLY A 67 12.18 4.03 2.85
C GLY A 67 11.68 2.61 3.11
N THR A 68 10.37 2.38 3.14
CA THR A 68 9.81 1.04 3.36
C THR A 68 10.12 0.11 2.19
N ARG A 69 9.94 0.58 0.94
CA ARG A 69 10.30 -0.20 -0.25
C ARG A 69 11.79 -0.55 -0.28
N PHE A 70 12.65 0.42 0.05
CA PHE A 70 14.09 0.17 0.11
C PHE A 70 14.43 -0.95 1.12
N ARG A 71 13.83 -0.91 2.33
CA ARG A 71 14.08 -1.91 3.36
C ARG A 71 13.59 -3.30 2.97
N ILE A 72 12.41 -3.40 2.39
CA ILE A 72 11.86 -4.67 1.89
C ILE A 72 12.80 -5.25 0.81
N ALA A 73 13.16 -4.44 -0.19
CA ALA A 73 14.08 -4.87 -1.25
C ALA A 73 15.47 -5.28 -0.71
N GLU A 74 15.98 -4.55 0.27
CA GLU A 74 17.25 -4.86 0.95
C GLU A 74 17.20 -6.23 1.65
N ILE A 75 16.09 -6.53 2.34
CA ILE A 75 15.90 -7.81 3.04
C ILE A 75 15.75 -8.95 2.05
N HIS A 76 15.00 -8.78 0.96
CA HIS A 76 14.83 -9.78 -0.08
C HIS A 76 16.15 -10.18 -0.78
N GLN A 77 17.21 -9.36 -0.69
CA GLN A 77 18.55 -9.72 -1.21
C GLN A 77 19.35 -10.61 -0.24
N ILE A 78 18.88 -10.85 0.97
CA ILE A 78 19.57 -11.69 1.94
C ILE A 78 19.10 -13.13 1.74
N TYR A 79 20.04 -14.02 1.44
CA TYR A 79 19.73 -15.44 1.24
C TYR A 79 19.22 -16.08 2.54
N GLU A 80 18.12 -16.82 2.45
CA GLU A 80 17.46 -17.49 3.58
C GLU A 80 17.15 -16.57 4.77
N GLN A 81 16.76 -15.31 4.50
CA GLN A 81 16.39 -14.39 5.55
C GLN A 81 15.08 -14.81 6.27
N GLU A 82 15.00 -14.53 7.58
CA GLU A 82 13.85 -14.81 8.44
C GLU A 82 13.21 -13.52 9.00
N ILE A 83 13.52 -12.35 8.43
CA ILE A 83 12.97 -11.05 8.89
C ILE A 83 11.57 -10.83 8.32
N LEU A 84 11.36 -11.24 7.06
CA LEU A 84 10.07 -11.26 6.38
C LEU A 84 9.61 -12.72 6.29
N GLU A 85 8.82 -13.15 7.28
CA GLU A 85 8.29 -14.52 7.36
C GLU A 85 7.04 -14.70 6.49
N ALA A 86 6.39 -13.60 6.13
CA ALA A 86 5.21 -13.53 5.30
C ALA A 86 5.22 -12.23 4.50
N ASP A 87 4.25 -12.06 3.60
CA ASP A 87 4.06 -10.79 2.91
C ASP A 87 3.93 -9.62 3.89
N TYR A 88 4.69 -8.55 3.65
CA TYR A 88 4.77 -7.42 4.59
C TYR A 88 3.46 -6.66 4.76
N PHE A 89 2.63 -6.61 3.72
CA PHE A 89 1.41 -5.81 3.73
C PHE A 89 0.17 -6.58 4.16
N THR A 90 0.20 -7.89 4.02
CA THR A 90 -0.95 -8.77 4.36
C THR A 90 -0.69 -9.69 5.54
N TYR A 91 0.58 -9.90 5.93
CA TYR A 91 0.99 -10.86 6.97
C TYR A 91 0.54 -12.29 6.68
N CYS A 92 0.31 -12.63 5.42
CA CYS A 92 -0.14 -13.92 4.97
C CYS A 92 0.85 -14.54 3.99
N GLN A 93 0.96 -15.88 4.01
CA GLN A 93 1.75 -16.65 3.04
C GLN A 93 0.90 -17.05 1.83
N ASP A 94 -0.39 -17.28 2.08
CA ASP A 94 -1.36 -17.67 1.07
C ASP A 94 -2.40 -16.58 0.86
N TYR A 95 -3.14 -16.69 -0.23
CA TYR A 95 -4.18 -15.76 -0.63
C TYR A 95 -5.52 -16.48 -0.82
N ALA A 96 -6.61 -15.78 -0.43
CA ALA A 96 -7.98 -16.20 -0.73
C ALA A 96 -8.71 -15.12 -1.54
N PRO A 97 -9.34 -15.46 -2.68
CA PRO A 97 -10.02 -14.51 -3.55
C PRO A 97 -11.08 -13.66 -2.84
N GLU A 98 -11.71 -14.21 -1.82
CA GLU A 98 -12.74 -13.58 -1.00
C GLU A 98 -12.23 -12.36 -0.24
N TRP A 99 -10.93 -12.23 -0.03
CA TRP A 99 -10.34 -11.11 0.72
C TRP A 99 -10.57 -9.75 0.06
N ILE A 100 -10.72 -9.71 -1.27
CA ILE A 100 -10.99 -8.46 -1.99
C ILE A 100 -12.38 -7.92 -1.64
N GLU A 101 -13.39 -8.80 -1.63
CA GLU A 101 -14.77 -8.41 -1.31
C GLU A 101 -14.95 -8.07 0.17
N GLN A 102 -14.14 -8.69 1.02
CA GLN A 102 -14.17 -8.54 2.47
C GLN A 102 -13.24 -7.43 2.99
N LEU A 103 -12.54 -6.73 2.11
CA LEU A 103 -11.65 -5.64 2.49
C LEU A 103 -12.42 -4.50 3.16
N GLU A 104 -12.09 -4.25 4.41
CA GLU A 104 -12.61 -3.11 5.16
C GLU A 104 -11.47 -2.19 5.59
N VAL A 105 -11.61 -0.90 5.32
CA VAL A 105 -10.66 0.14 5.73
C VAL A 105 -11.38 1.06 6.70
N GLY A 106 -10.88 1.11 7.93
CA GLY A 106 -11.45 1.93 8.99
C GLY A 106 -11.07 3.40 8.86
N LYS A 107 -11.54 4.20 9.82
CA LYS A 107 -11.27 5.65 9.86
C LYS A 107 -9.83 5.93 10.30
N ALA A 108 -9.21 6.89 9.63
CA ALA A 108 -7.89 7.35 10.00
C ALA A 108 -7.93 8.25 11.24
N VAL A 109 -6.94 8.05 12.09
CA VAL A 109 -6.60 8.95 13.19
C VAL A 109 -5.35 9.72 12.78
N MET A 110 -5.50 11.04 12.67
CA MET A 110 -4.37 11.92 12.34
C MET A 110 -3.40 11.99 13.51
N GLN A 111 -2.10 11.92 13.21
CA GLN A 111 -1.01 11.99 14.18
C GLN A 111 0.05 12.99 13.70
N PRO A 112 0.95 13.48 14.58
CA PRO A 112 2.10 14.25 14.15
C PRO A 112 2.92 13.47 13.12
N GLY A 113 3.03 14.02 11.90
CA GLY A 113 3.77 13.40 10.79
C GLY A 113 3.01 12.42 9.92
N GLY A 114 1.72 12.14 10.18
CA GLY A 114 0.97 11.22 9.33
C GLY A 114 -0.42 10.85 9.83
N ALA A 115 -0.82 9.65 9.52
CA ALA A 115 -2.09 9.07 9.91
C ALA A 115 -1.93 7.58 10.24
N VAL A 116 -2.82 7.04 11.04
CA VAL A 116 -2.91 5.61 11.34
C VAL A 116 -4.35 5.17 11.23
N LEU A 117 -4.56 3.97 10.67
CA LEU A 117 -5.90 3.40 10.50
C LEU A 117 -5.87 1.88 10.52
N PRO A 118 -6.97 1.23 10.95
CA PRO A 118 -7.10 -0.20 10.86
C PRO A 118 -7.54 -0.64 9.46
N VAL A 119 -7.01 -1.79 9.02
CA VAL A 119 -7.43 -2.50 7.82
C VAL A 119 -7.80 -3.92 8.24
N TYR A 120 -8.91 -4.41 7.72
CA TYR A 120 -9.37 -5.76 7.95
C TYR A 120 -9.38 -6.49 6.62
N ILE A 121 -8.64 -7.60 6.57
CA ILE A 121 -8.52 -8.46 5.38
C ILE A 121 -8.59 -9.91 5.80
N GLY A 122 -8.83 -10.76 4.84
CA GLY A 122 -8.75 -12.19 5.04
C GLY A 122 -9.59 -12.62 6.21
N ILE A 123 -10.81 -12.96 5.96
CA ILE A 123 -11.62 -13.51 7.02
C ILE A 123 -11.26 -14.98 7.08
N GLY A 124 -10.36 -15.31 7.99
CA GLY A 124 -10.31 -16.67 8.49
C GLY A 124 -11.71 -17.08 8.95
N GLU A 125 -11.98 -18.34 9.09
CA GLU A 125 -13.31 -18.92 9.36
C GLU A 125 -14.06 -18.29 10.54
N THR A 126 -13.38 -17.50 11.39
CA THR A 126 -13.97 -16.90 12.60
C THR A 126 -13.67 -15.43 12.85
N LYS A 127 -12.58 -14.87 12.34
CA LYS A 127 -12.21 -13.45 12.56
C LYS A 127 -11.40 -12.90 11.40
N PRO A 128 -11.68 -11.64 10.97
CA PRO A 128 -10.80 -10.95 10.03
C PRO A 128 -9.42 -10.72 10.63
N LEU A 129 -8.39 -10.80 9.81
CA LEU A 129 -7.07 -10.31 10.17
C LEU A 129 -7.13 -8.79 10.27
N GLN A 130 -6.82 -8.26 11.44
CA GLN A 130 -6.74 -6.83 11.67
C GLN A 130 -5.29 -6.37 11.57
N LEU A 131 -5.05 -5.49 10.61
CA LEU A 131 -3.80 -4.78 10.47
C LEU A 131 -3.95 -3.34 10.97
N MET A 132 -2.88 -2.78 11.51
CA MET A 132 -2.74 -1.36 11.73
C MET A 132 -1.77 -0.82 10.68
N VAL A 133 -2.18 0.22 9.96
CA VAL A 133 -1.45 0.79 8.84
C VAL A 133 -1.13 2.25 9.13
N TRP A 134 0.14 2.61 9.05
CA TRP A 134 0.62 3.98 9.22
C TRP A 134 1.00 4.58 7.88
N LEU A 135 0.50 5.80 7.65
CA LEU A 135 0.78 6.57 6.45
C LEU A 135 1.44 7.90 6.79
N ARG A 136 2.27 8.36 5.88
CA ARG A 136 2.81 9.72 5.87
C ARG A 136 2.66 10.33 4.49
N GLN A 137 2.77 11.65 4.41
CA GLN A 137 2.86 12.31 3.12
C GLN A 137 4.30 12.24 2.58
N GLU A 138 4.44 11.78 1.34
CA GLU A 138 5.66 11.79 0.55
C GLU A 138 5.27 12.21 -0.87
N ASP A 139 5.92 13.24 -1.42
CA ASP A 139 5.59 13.81 -2.74
C ASP A 139 4.11 14.20 -2.89
N LYS A 140 3.54 14.83 -1.85
CA LYS A 140 2.13 15.25 -1.77
C LYS A 140 1.11 14.10 -1.87
N SER A 141 1.53 12.88 -1.65
CA SER A 141 0.69 11.67 -1.68
C SER A 141 0.79 10.91 -0.37
N TRP A 142 -0.31 10.30 0.05
CA TRP A 142 -0.30 9.41 1.19
C TRP A 142 0.41 8.11 0.85
N LYS A 143 1.45 7.78 1.64
CA LYS A 143 2.28 6.57 1.46
C LYS A 143 2.27 5.74 2.73
N ILE A 144 2.03 4.46 2.58
CA ILE A 144 2.16 3.48 3.66
C ILE A 144 3.65 3.36 4.01
N TYR A 145 3.99 3.53 5.30
CA TYR A 145 5.37 3.36 5.74
C TYR A 145 5.55 2.28 6.80
N ARG A 146 4.47 1.82 7.43
CA ARG A 146 4.50 0.78 8.43
C ARG A 146 3.19 0.01 8.45
N VAL A 147 3.28 -1.32 8.62
CA VAL A 147 2.14 -2.21 8.82
C VAL A 147 2.45 -3.12 10.01
N ARG A 148 1.45 -3.42 10.82
CA ARG A 148 1.54 -4.34 11.95
C ARG A 148 0.30 -5.23 11.99
N ASP A 149 0.49 -6.50 12.26
CA ASP A 149 -0.58 -7.43 12.60
C ASP A 149 -1.03 -7.21 14.06
N VAL A 150 -2.26 -6.72 14.23
CA VAL A 150 -2.86 -6.50 15.55
C VAL A 150 -3.49 -7.78 16.07
N THR A 151 -4.02 -8.61 15.20
CA THR A 151 -4.69 -9.87 15.57
C THR A 151 -3.75 -10.81 16.34
N HIS A 152 -2.51 -10.95 15.88
CA HIS A 152 -1.51 -11.80 16.50
C HIS A 152 -0.48 -11.02 17.34
N ASN A 153 -0.65 -9.69 17.46
CA ASN A 153 0.28 -8.80 18.15
C ASN A 153 1.71 -8.93 17.63
N TYR A 154 1.87 -9.00 16.32
CA TYR A 154 3.13 -9.26 15.65
C TYR A 154 3.51 -8.13 14.68
N GLU A 155 4.82 -7.88 14.55
CA GLU A 155 5.37 -6.92 13.58
C GLU A 155 6.65 -7.47 12.96
N GLN A 156 6.74 -7.41 11.65
CA GLN A 156 7.97 -7.70 10.90
C GLN A 156 8.88 -6.47 10.98
N HIS A 157 10.00 -6.59 11.69
CA HIS A 157 10.87 -5.46 12.05
C HIS A 157 11.84 -5.07 10.93
N ILE A 158 11.29 -4.61 9.80
CA ILE A 158 12.10 -4.26 8.62
C ILE A 158 13.07 -3.07 8.84
N PHE A 159 12.93 -2.33 9.93
CA PHE A 159 13.81 -1.22 10.30
C PHE A 159 14.78 -1.58 11.43
N ASP A 160 14.89 -2.84 11.81
CA ASP A 160 15.88 -3.32 12.76
C ASP A 160 17.21 -3.59 12.06
N ASP A 161 18.09 -2.59 12.09
CA ASP A 161 19.44 -2.69 11.49
C ASP A 161 20.28 -3.82 12.11
N ALA A 162 20.09 -4.15 13.38
CA ALA A 162 20.81 -5.22 14.05
C ALA A 162 20.37 -6.58 13.49
N ALA A 163 19.07 -6.82 13.35
CA ALA A 163 18.53 -8.04 12.76
C ALA A 163 18.99 -8.20 11.29
N ILE A 164 18.93 -7.13 10.50
CA ILE A 164 19.37 -7.13 9.09
C ILE A 164 20.87 -7.47 8.98
N ASN A 165 21.70 -6.86 9.82
CA ASN A 165 23.16 -7.13 9.82
C ASN A 165 23.48 -8.56 10.28
N ALA A 166 22.74 -9.09 11.28
CA ALA A 166 22.89 -10.47 11.72
C ALA A 166 22.51 -11.46 10.61
N ALA A 167 21.38 -11.24 9.94
CA ALA A 167 20.93 -12.07 8.82
C ALA A 167 21.98 -12.09 7.67
N ARG A 168 22.54 -10.94 7.32
CA ARG A 168 23.63 -10.86 6.32
C ARG A 168 24.90 -11.58 6.73
N ALA A 169 25.22 -11.62 8.02
CA ALA A 169 26.39 -12.31 8.51
C ALA A 169 26.21 -13.83 8.47
N SER A 170 25.00 -14.33 8.72
CA SER A 170 24.68 -15.77 8.69
C SER A 170 24.50 -16.33 7.28
N SER A 171 24.19 -15.48 6.30
CA SER A 171 23.98 -15.87 4.89
C SER A 171 25.26 -15.93 4.05
N ARG A 172 26.44 -15.76 4.66
CA ARG A 172 27.76 -15.86 4.03
C ARG A 172 28.38 -17.24 4.27
#